data_43928e8796310cde5393f21bdf65b2c8
#
_entry.id   43928e8796310cde5393f21bdf65b2c8
#
_cell.length_a   1.000
_cell.length_b   1.000
_cell.length_c   1.000
_cell.angle_alpha   90.00
_cell.angle_beta   90.00
_cell.angle_gamma   90.00
#
_symmetry.space_group_name_H-M   'P 1'
#
loop_
_entity.id
_entity.type
_entity.pdbx_description
1 polymer ?
#
loop_
_entity_poly.entity_id
_entity_poly.type
_entity_poly.pdbx_seq_one_letter_code
_entity_poly.pdbx_strand_id
1 'polypeptide(L)'
;MASSKKPTWRRVFTYLFVLAVLALARPEPPWFWVGFAISLPGMLLRMWACGYLHKNKVLATGGPYAHLKHPLYIGTFLGFLGFLTGVTTLHPPGSYLALAGFPVFFLSYFLYYLPKKNQVEKERMLKRFGEEFLRWDREVPDFLPRLRPFRADKPQRFEWSGLVRNSEISMFLVYLAGWAYLYLRMQGIF
;
A
#
# COMPACT_ATOMS: atom_id res chain seq x y z
N MET A 1 4.27 -16.29 -28.78
CA MET A 1 5.44 -16.64 -27.95
C MET A 1 5.39 -15.85 -26.65
N ALA A 2 5.08 -16.49 -25.54
CA ALA A 2 5.02 -15.85 -24.23
C ALA A 2 6.47 -15.62 -23.75
N SER A 3 6.88 -14.36 -23.63
CA SER A 3 8.16 -13.98 -23.04
C SER A 3 8.16 -14.39 -21.57
N SER A 4 8.81 -15.47 -21.24
CA SER A 4 9.12 -15.88 -19.87
C SER A 4 10.03 -14.83 -19.25
N LYS A 5 9.46 -13.83 -18.58
CA LYS A 5 10.23 -12.87 -17.79
C LYS A 5 10.85 -13.62 -16.62
N LYS A 6 12.15 -13.90 -16.71
CA LYS A 6 12.93 -14.46 -15.59
C LYS A 6 12.67 -13.64 -14.33
N PRO A 7 12.38 -14.28 -13.19
CA PRO A 7 12.19 -13.56 -11.95
C PRO A 7 13.46 -12.79 -11.62
N THR A 8 13.35 -11.48 -11.46
CA THR A 8 14.50 -10.70 -11.01
C THR A 8 14.85 -11.11 -9.57
N TRP A 9 16.12 -11.22 -9.24
CA TRP A 9 16.63 -11.58 -7.90
C TRP A 9 15.91 -10.83 -6.76
N ARG A 10 15.53 -9.57 -7.01
CA ARG A 10 14.76 -8.77 -6.09
C ARG A 10 13.39 -9.38 -5.73
N ARG A 11 12.68 -9.95 -6.72
CA ARG A 11 11.37 -10.61 -6.49
C ARG A 11 11.55 -11.90 -5.69
N VAL A 12 12.54 -12.70 -6.06
CA VAL A 12 12.85 -13.95 -5.34
C VAL A 12 13.17 -13.64 -3.89
N PHE A 13 14.05 -12.66 -3.64
CA PHE A 13 14.39 -12.22 -2.29
C PHE A 13 13.18 -11.73 -1.51
N THR A 14 12.31 -10.94 -2.14
CA THR A 14 11.07 -10.43 -1.49
C THR A 14 10.15 -11.60 -1.10
N TYR A 15 9.97 -12.59 -1.97
CA TYR A 15 9.13 -13.75 -1.66
C TYR A 15 9.73 -14.61 -0.54
N LEU A 16 11.03 -14.87 -0.59
CA LEU A 16 11.72 -15.61 0.47
C LEU A 16 11.64 -14.87 1.81
N PHE A 17 11.81 -13.57 1.81
CA PHE A 17 11.67 -12.74 3.00
C PHE A 17 10.25 -12.81 3.58
N VAL A 18 9.22 -12.66 2.75
CA VAL A 18 7.82 -12.76 3.19
C VAL A 18 7.53 -14.16 3.74
N LEU A 19 7.98 -15.22 3.07
CA LEU A 19 7.81 -16.59 3.54
C LEU A 19 8.54 -16.84 4.88
N ALA A 20 9.75 -16.30 5.03
CA ALA A 20 10.50 -16.41 6.28
C ALA A 20 9.78 -15.68 7.43
N VAL A 21 9.27 -14.47 7.17
CA VAL A 21 8.48 -13.71 8.16
C VAL A 21 7.22 -14.50 8.56
N LEU A 22 6.49 -15.04 7.59
CA LEU A 22 5.29 -15.85 7.87
C LEU A 22 5.64 -17.11 8.65
N ALA A 23 6.72 -17.81 8.28
CA ALA A 23 7.16 -19.04 8.95
C ALA A 23 7.62 -18.80 10.40
N LEU A 24 8.25 -17.66 10.67
CA LEU A 24 8.77 -17.28 11.98
C LEU A 24 7.77 -16.48 12.82
N ALA A 25 6.69 -15.98 12.22
CA ALA A 25 5.69 -15.19 12.93
C ALA A 25 5.05 -16.01 14.06
N ARG A 26 4.97 -15.41 15.22
CA ARG A 26 4.21 -15.90 16.39
C ARG A 26 3.29 -14.77 16.86
N PRO A 27 2.17 -14.54 16.15
CA PRO A 27 1.29 -13.43 16.48
C PRO A 27 0.67 -13.62 17.87
N GLU A 28 0.67 -12.54 18.63
CA GLU A 28 0.03 -12.47 19.94
C GLU A 28 -1.26 -11.68 19.84
N PRO A 29 -2.35 -12.06 20.57
CA PRO A 29 -3.67 -11.46 20.42
C PRO A 29 -3.69 -9.93 20.42
N PRO A 30 -3.02 -9.20 21.35
CA PRO A 30 -3.07 -7.74 21.36
C PRO A 30 -2.49 -7.14 20.06
N TRP A 31 -1.31 -7.58 19.65
CA TRP A 31 -0.61 -7.07 18.48
C TRP A 31 -1.27 -7.45 17.17
N PHE A 32 -1.82 -8.67 17.11
CA PHE A 32 -2.60 -9.13 15.96
C PHE A 32 -3.78 -8.18 15.67
N TRP A 33 -4.61 -7.89 16.68
CA TRP A 33 -5.80 -7.07 16.48
C TRP A 33 -5.44 -5.60 16.22
N VAL A 34 -4.43 -5.05 16.89
CA VAL A 34 -3.91 -3.70 16.63
C VAL A 34 -3.39 -3.61 15.19
N GLY A 35 -2.60 -4.60 14.76
CA GLY A 35 -2.07 -4.64 13.40
C GLY A 35 -3.17 -4.76 12.34
N PHE A 36 -4.17 -5.60 12.57
CA PHE A 36 -5.33 -5.71 11.69
C PHE A 36 -6.10 -4.38 11.59
N ALA A 37 -6.36 -3.74 12.73
CA ALA A 37 -7.04 -2.44 12.78
C ALA A 37 -6.28 -1.32 12.07
N ILE A 38 -4.94 -1.33 12.06
CA ILE A 38 -4.11 -0.38 11.31
C ILE A 38 -4.13 -0.70 9.80
N SER A 39 -4.01 -1.97 9.43
CA SER A 39 -3.87 -2.37 8.03
C SER A 39 -5.17 -2.29 7.23
N LEU A 40 -6.31 -2.56 7.86
CA LEU A 40 -7.62 -2.59 7.19
C LEU A 40 -8.00 -1.24 6.57
N PRO A 41 -7.94 -0.09 7.27
CA PRO A 41 -8.16 1.22 6.65
C PRO A 41 -7.21 1.49 5.47
N GLY A 42 -5.95 1.06 5.57
CA GLY A 42 -4.98 1.16 4.49
C GLY A 42 -5.43 0.40 3.24
N MET A 43 -5.91 -0.82 3.41
CA MET A 43 -6.41 -1.63 2.31
C MET A 43 -7.69 -1.06 1.70
N LEU A 44 -8.63 -0.60 2.53
CA LEU A 44 -9.86 0.06 2.06
C LEU A 44 -9.57 1.35 1.30
N LEU A 45 -8.59 2.16 1.78
CA LEU A 45 -8.15 3.36 1.08
C LEU A 45 -7.57 3.03 -0.31
N ARG A 46 -6.81 1.94 -0.44
CA ARG A 46 -6.30 1.47 -1.73
C ARG A 46 -7.42 1.06 -2.68
N MET A 47 -8.38 0.28 -2.20
CA MET A 47 -9.55 -0.12 -3.00
C MET A 47 -10.32 1.12 -3.48
N TRP A 48 -10.59 2.07 -2.59
CA TRP A 48 -11.25 3.32 -2.95
C TRP A 48 -10.44 4.08 -4.01
N ALA A 49 -9.13 4.22 -3.84
CA ALA A 49 -8.27 4.89 -4.81
C ALA A 49 -8.24 4.19 -6.18
N CYS A 50 -8.19 2.86 -6.19
CA CYS A 50 -8.16 2.10 -7.44
C CYS A 50 -9.43 2.23 -8.28
N GLY A 51 -10.57 2.49 -7.65
CA GLY A 51 -11.82 2.76 -8.36
C GLY A 51 -11.82 4.08 -9.16
N TYR A 52 -10.93 5.02 -8.83
CA TYR A 52 -10.75 6.27 -9.57
C TYR A 52 -9.51 6.27 -10.47
N LEU A 53 -8.67 5.22 -10.40
CA LEU A 53 -7.39 5.20 -11.08
C LEU A 53 -7.48 4.63 -12.50
N HIS A 54 -7.32 5.50 -13.49
CA HIS A 54 -7.17 5.16 -14.90
C HIS A 54 -5.73 5.37 -15.35
N LYS A 55 -4.85 4.43 -14.99
CA LYS A 55 -3.40 4.56 -15.26
C LYS A 55 -3.12 5.02 -16.68
N ASN A 56 -2.40 6.13 -16.79
CA ASN A 56 -1.94 6.70 -18.06
C ASN A 56 -3.03 7.16 -19.05
N LYS A 57 -4.30 7.22 -18.67
CA LYS A 57 -5.40 7.67 -19.54
C LYS A 57 -5.96 9.02 -19.08
N VAL A 58 -6.30 9.13 -17.81
CA VAL A 58 -6.89 10.32 -17.20
C VAL A 58 -6.16 10.61 -15.90
N LEU A 59 -5.97 11.89 -15.57
CA LEU A 59 -5.44 12.32 -14.28
C LEU A 59 -6.48 11.96 -13.20
N ALA A 60 -6.08 11.15 -12.22
CA ALA A 60 -6.97 10.81 -11.12
C ALA A 60 -7.06 11.99 -10.15
N THR A 61 -8.20 12.65 -10.11
CA THR A 61 -8.49 13.83 -9.28
C THR A 61 -9.73 13.65 -8.41
N GLY A 62 -10.46 12.54 -8.60
CA GLY A 62 -11.68 12.20 -7.86
C GLY A 62 -11.44 11.31 -6.65
N GLY A 63 -12.47 11.15 -5.82
CA GLY A 63 -12.41 10.29 -4.63
C GLY A 63 -11.25 10.68 -3.70
N PRO A 64 -10.41 9.72 -3.25
CA PRO A 64 -9.32 10.05 -2.35
C PRO A 64 -8.26 10.97 -2.98
N TYR A 65 -8.12 10.99 -4.32
CA TYR A 65 -7.20 11.89 -5.03
C TYR A 65 -7.64 13.35 -5.01
N ALA A 66 -8.88 13.64 -4.65
CA ALA A 66 -9.32 15.00 -4.38
C ALA A 66 -8.84 15.53 -3.03
N HIS A 67 -8.41 14.66 -2.14
CA HIS A 67 -8.01 14.99 -0.79
C HIS A 67 -6.50 14.88 -0.55
N LEU A 68 -5.83 13.95 -1.23
CA LEU A 68 -4.38 13.73 -1.12
C LEU A 68 -3.80 13.09 -2.39
N LYS A 69 -2.53 13.40 -2.71
CA LYS A 69 -1.89 12.95 -3.96
C LYS A 69 -1.60 11.46 -3.99
N HIS A 70 -1.27 10.88 -2.85
CA HIS A 70 -0.69 9.55 -2.77
C HIS A 70 -1.51 8.55 -1.93
N PRO A 71 -2.83 8.37 -2.19
CA PRO A 71 -3.67 7.47 -1.38
C PRO A 71 -3.18 6.02 -1.42
N LEU A 72 -2.69 5.55 -2.57
CA LEU A 72 -2.14 4.19 -2.70
C LEU A 72 -0.87 4.00 -1.87
N TYR A 73 -0.04 5.03 -1.73
CA TYR A 73 1.19 4.93 -0.93
C TYR A 73 0.86 4.91 0.56
N ILE A 74 -0.04 5.78 1.01
CA ILE A 74 -0.52 5.77 2.40
C ILE A 74 -1.18 4.43 2.72
N GLY A 75 -2.04 3.93 1.83
CA GLY A 75 -2.67 2.62 2.02
C GLY A 75 -1.65 1.49 2.09
N THR A 76 -0.62 1.51 1.24
CA THR A 76 0.49 0.55 1.30
C THR A 76 1.27 0.66 2.61
N PHE A 77 1.57 1.89 3.03
CA PHE A 77 2.27 2.15 4.28
C PHE A 77 1.50 1.58 5.48
N LEU A 78 0.20 1.90 5.59
CA LEU A 78 -0.66 1.39 6.66
C LEU A 78 -0.78 -0.14 6.60
N GLY A 79 -0.88 -0.72 5.40
CA GLY A 79 -0.91 -2.15 5.20
C GLY A 79 0.34 -2.84 5.75
N PHE A 80 1.53 -2.35 5.40
CA PHE A 80 2.79 -2.89 5.91
C PHE A 80 3.00 -2.61 7.39
N LEU A 81 2.70 -1.41 7.86
CA LEU A 81 2.79 -1.06 9.28
C LEU A 81 1.92 -1.99 10.12
N GLY A 82 0.66 -2.18 9.70
CA GLY A 82 -0.26 -3.08 10.39
C GLY A 82 0.22 -4.53 10.35
N PHE A 83 0.72 -5.00 9.21
CA PHE A 83 1.27 -6.35 9.11
C PHE A 83 2.47 -6.56 10.04
N LEU A 84 3.44 -5.62 10.04
CA LEU A 84 4.57 -5.67 10.97
C LEU A 84 4.10 -5.70 12.44
N THR A 85 3.11 -4.86 12.77
CA THR A 85 2.52 -4.85 14.11
C THR A 85 1.86 -6.21 14.43
N GLY A 86 1.09 -6.75 13.49
CA GLY A 86 0.36 -8.02 13.67
C GLY A 86 1.24 -9.25 13.82
N VAL A 87 2.47 -9.24 13.29
CA VAL A 87 3.46 -10.32 13.48
C VAL A 87 4.39 -10.08 14.67
N THR A 88 4.26 -8.94 15.35
CA THR A 88 5.10 -8.60 16.50
C THR A 88 4.79 -9.53 17.67
N THR A 89 5.83 -9.97 18.34
CA THR A 89 5.80 -10.66 19.62
C THR A 89 6.81 -10.01 20.56
N LEU A 90 6.54 -10.00 21.85
CA LEU A 90 7.48 -9.53 22.87
C LEU A 90 8.48 -10.61 23.28
N HIS A 91 8.31 -11.84 22.80
CA HIS A 91 9.19 -12.97 23.10
C HIS A 91 10.29 -13.17 22.05
N PRO A 92 11.55 -13.37 22.44
CA PRO A 92 12.62 -13.72 21.53
C PRO A 92 12.38 -15.09 20.83
N PRO A 93 12.81 -15.28 19.59
CA PRO A 93 13.55 -14.33 18.73
C PRO A 93 12.65 -13.35 17.96
N GLY A 94 11.33 -13.47 18.03
CA GLY A 94 10.40 -12.67 17.24
C GLY A 94 10.43 -11.17 17.58
N SER A 95 10.70 -10.81 18.85
CA SER A 95 10.87 -9.40 19.27
C SER A 95 12.02 -8.70 18.54
N TYR A 96 13.09 -9.41 18.17
CA TYR A 96 14.20 -8.83 17.40
C TYR A 96 13.79 -8.53 15.95
N LEU A 97 12.89 -9.34 15.37
CA LEU A 97 12.34 -9.05 14.04
C LEU A 97 11.50 -7.76 14.03
N ALA A 98 10.71 -7.54 15.08
CA ALA A 98 9.96 -6.29 15.22
C ALA A 98 10.92 -5.10 15.43
N LEU A 99 11.87 -5.21 16.37
CA LEU A 99 12.83 -4.17 16.70
C LEU A 99 13.68 -3.74 15.48
N ALA A 100 14.07 -4.67 14.63
CA ALA A 100 14.79 -4.38 13.39
C ALA A 100 13.84 -4.01 12.23
N GLY A 101 12.71 -4.68 12.11
CA GLY A 101 11.77 -4.54 11.00
C GLY A 101 11.16 -3.15 10.90
N PHE A 102 10.74 -2.56 12.02
CA PHE A 102 10.15 -1.22 12.02
C PHE A 102 11.14 -0.15 11.52
N PRO A 103 12.37 0.01 12.07
CA PRO A 103 13.32 0.99 11.56
C PRO A 103 13.68 0.76 10.09
N VAL A 104 13.94 -0.49 9.69
CA VAL A 104 14.27 -0.81 8.30
C VAL A 104 13.11 -0.46 7.37
N PHE A 105 11.88 -0.76 7.75
CA PHE A 105 10.70 -0.40 6.96
C PHE A 105 10.55 1.12 6.84
N PHE A 106 10.60 1.87 7.95
CA PHE A 106 10.47 3.32 7.94
C PHE A 106 11.57 3.98 7.12
N LEU A 107 12.84 3.63 7.34
CA LEU A 107 13.96 4.20 6.62
C LEU A 107 13.87 3.87 5.11
N SER A 108 13.59 2.63 4.75
CA SER A 108 13.45 2.22 3.35
C SER A 108 12.28 2.93 2.67
N TYR A 109 11.16 3.07 3.37
CA TYR A 109 9.96 3.68 2.81
C TYR A 109 10.12 5.18 2.62
N PHE A 110 10.52 5.91 3.66
CA PHE A 110 10.58 7.38 3.63
C PHE A 110 11.84 7.94 2.99
N LEU A 111 13.01 7.31 3.16
CA LEU A 111 14.27 7.84 2.62
C LEU A 111 14.55 7.38 1.20
N TYR A 112 14.08 6.21 0.80
CA TYR A 112 14.41 5.66 -0.51
C TYR A 112 13.18 5.52 -1.43
N TYR A 113 12.14 4.83 -0.99
CA TYR A 113 11.01 4.49 -1.88
C TYR A 113 10.19 5.71 -2.28
N LEU A 114 9.79 6.50 -1.31
CA LEU A 114 8.88 7.63 -1.50
C LEU A 114 9.50 8.76 -2.34
N PRO A 115 10.71 9.30 -2.01
CA PRO A 115 11.29 10.40 -2.75
C PRO A 115 11.57 10.04 -4.21
N LYS A 116 12.16 8.88 -4.45
CA LYS A 116 12.49 8.41 -5.80
C LYS A 116 11.25 8.20 -6.65
N LYS A 117 10.20 7.63 -6.05
CA LYS A 117 8.95 7.37 -6.76
C LYS A 117 8.20 8.66 -7.06
N ASN A 118 8.14 9.59 -6.11
CA ASN A 118 7.46 10.87 -6.26
C ASN A 118 8.05 11.71 -7.40
N GLN A 119 9.37 11.84 -7.45
CA GLN A 119 10.05 12.61 -8.49
C GLN A 119 9.74 12.07 -9.90
N VAL A 120 9.94 10.77 -10.12
CA VAL A 120 9.68 10.13 -11.43
C VAL A 120 8.22 10.22 -11.83
N GLU A 121 7.30 10.09 -10.86
CA GLU A 121 5.87 10.18 -11.13
C GLU A 121 5.44 11.60 -11.49
N LYS A 122 5.95 12.60 -10.78
CA LYS A 122 5.68 14.02 -11.02
C LYS A 122 6.10 14.46 -12.43
N GLU A 123 7.32 14.12 -12.85
CA GLU A 123 7.81 14.42 -14.20
C GLU A 123 6.95 13.76 -15.28
N ARG A 124 6.55 12.50 -15.08
CA ARG A 124 5.69 11.77 -16.02
C ARG A 124 4.29 12.36 -16.11
N MET A 125 3.72 12.75 -14.96
CA MET A 125 2.38 13.36 -14.90
C MET A 125 2.37 14.74 -15.55
N LEU A 126 3.38 15.55 -15.29
CA LEU A 126 3.54 16.87 -15.91
C LEU A 126 3.64 16.77 -17.45
N LYS A 127 4.45 15.86 -17.97
CA LYS A 127 4.58 15.63 -19.42
C LYS A 127 3.27 15.17 -20.07
N ARG A 128 2.38 14.51 -19.32
CA ARG A 128 1.16 13.92 -19.87
C ARG A 128 -0.05 14.81 -19.74
N PHE A 129 -0.21 15.49 -18.62
CA PHE A 129 -1.43 16.22 -18.26
C PHE A 129 -1.22 17.74 -18.17
N GLY A 130 0.03 18.23 -18.28
CA GLY A 130 0.35 19.66 -18.37
C GLY A 130 -0.26 20.51 -17.25
N GLU A 131 -1.01 21.55 -17.65
CA GLU A 131 -1.61 22.53 -16.73
C GLU A 131 -2.66 21.92 -15.77
N GLU A 132 -3.40 20.92 -16.21
CA GLU A 132 -4.37 20.22 -15.34
C GLU A 132 -3.66 19.58 -14.14
N PHE A 133 -2.51 18.92 -14.39
CA PHE A 133 -1.68 18.36 -13.34
C PHE A 133 -1.10 19.45 -12.43
N LEU A 134 -0.61 20.57 -12.98
CA LEU A 134 -0.01 21.64 -12.18
C LEU A 134 -1.03 22.26 -11.22
N ARG A 135 -2.27 22.50 -11.68
CA ARG A 135 -3.35 23.01 -10.84
C ARG A 135 -3.65 22.04 -9.68
N TRP A 136 -3.83 20.77 -10.00
CA TRP A 136 -4.09 19.74 -8.99
C TRP A 136 -2.90 19.58 -8.03
N ASP A 137 -1.65 19.57 -8.53
CA ASP A 137 -0.43 19.42 -7.72
C ASP A 137 -0.23 20.60 -6.74
N ARG A 138 -0.67 21.81 -7.09
CA ARG A 138 -0.59 22.97 -6.18
C ARG A 138 -1.63 22.92 -5.07
N GLU A 139 -2.81 22.42 -5.33
CA GLU A 139 -3.94 22.49 -4.40
C GLU A 139 -4.03 21.26 -3.49
N VAL A 140 -3.64 20.08 -3.97
CA VAL A 140 -3.78 18.82 -3.22
C VAL A 140 -2.47 18.50 -2.51
N PRO A 141 -2.50 18.25 -1.18
CA PRO A 141 -1.29 17.90 -0.44
C PRO A 141 -0.83 16.47 -0.70
N ASP A 142 0.45 16.19 -0.40
CA ASP A 142 1.07 14.89 -0.70
C ASP A 142 0.53 13.76 0.21
N PHE A 143 0.45 13.98 1.53
CA PHE A 143 0.19 12.92 2.52
C PHE A 143 -0.92 13.22 3.53
N LEU A 144 -1.06 14.47 3.98
CA LEU A 144 -2.11 14.84 4.94
C LEU A 144 -3.37 15.21 4.16
N PRO A 145 -4.48 14.49 4.36
CA PRO A 145 -5.68 14.75 3.57
C PRO A 145 -6.27 16.12 3.91
N ARG A 146 -6.58 16.90 2.88
CA ARG A 146 -7.36 18.14 3.03
C ARG A 146 -8.83 17.81 3.28
N LEU A 147 -9.50 18.61 4.10
CA LEU A 147 -10.92 18.40 4.40
C LEU A 147 -11.82 18.74 3.20
N ARG A 148 -11.51 19.84 2.47
CA ARG A 148 -12.28 20.24 1.29
C ARG A 148 -11.72 19.54 0.05
N PRO A 149 -12.53 18.80 -0.73
CA PRO A 149 -12.04 18.12 -1.92
C PRO A 149 -11.60 19.11 -3.01
N PHE A 150 -10.61 18.72 -3.80
CA PHE A 150 -10.29 19.41 -5.05
C PHE A 150 -11.46 19.30 -6.01
N ARG A 151 -11.79 20.42 -6.69
CA ARG A 151 -12.84 20.46 -7.70
C ARG A 151 -12.22 20.39 -9.09
N ALA A 152 -12.28 19.21 -9.68
CA ALA A 152 -11.90 19.02 -11.07
C ALA A 152 -12.97 19.56 -12.02
N ASP A 153 -12.57 20.03 -13.20
CA ASP A 153 -13.50 20.52 -14.22
C ASP A 153 -14.41 19.40 -14.74
N LYS A 154 -13.89 18.15 -14.74
CA LYS A 154 -14.65 16.95 -15.09
C LYS A 154 -14.73 16.03 -13.87
N PRO A 155 -15.91 15.89 -13.22
CA PRO A 155 -16.07 15.05 -12.06
C PRO A 155 -15.88 13.58 -12.46
N GLN A 156 -15.03 12.88 -11.70
CA GLN A 156 -14.80 11.45 -11.88
C GLN A 156 -15.75 10.65 -10.99
N ARG A 157 -16.14 9.47 -11.48
CA ARG A 157 -16.95 8.53 -10.72
C ARG A 157 -16.14 7.30 -10.34
N PHE A 158 -16.56 6.66 -9.27
CA PHE A 158 -16.00 5.39 -8.86
C PHE A 158 -16.38 4.29 -9.89
N GLU A 159 -15.39 3.51 -10.32
CA GLU A 159 -15.59 2.39 -11.23
C GLU A 159 -15.10 1.09 -10.59
N TRP A 160 -16.00 0.13 -10.42
CA TRP A 160 -15.64 -1.22 -9.94
C TRP A 160 -14.63 -1.93 -10.86
N SER A 161 -14.71 -1.68 -12.17
CA SER A 161 -13.75 -2.17 -13.14
C SER A 161 -12.31 -1.69 -12.87
N GLY A 162 -12.16 -0.57 -12.16
CA GLY A 162 -10.88 -0.04 -11.71
C GLY A 162 -10.14 -0.99 -10.75
N LEU A 163 -10.88 -1.68 -9.88
CA LEU A 163 -10.29 -2.66 -8.95
C LEU A 163 -9.72 -3.87 -9.71
N VAL A 164 -10.44 -4.36 -10.70
CA VAL A 164 -10.00 -5.47 -11.55
C VAL A 164 -8.80 -5.05 -12.39
N ARG A 165 -8.91 -3.92 -13.07
CA ARG A 165 -7.87 -3.36 -13.96
C ARG A 165 -6.55 -3.08 -13.22
N ASN A 166 -6.63 -2.72 -11.95
CA ASN A 166 -5.46 -2.46 -11.09
C ASN A 166 -5.04 -3.66 -10.24
N SER A 167 -5.66 -4.85 -10.44
CA SER A 167 -5.41 -6.08 -9.67
C SER A 167 -5.62 -5.94 -8.17
N GLU A 168 -6.46 -4.99 -7.75
CA GLU A 168 -6.66 -4.69 -6.33
C GLU A 168 -7.53 -5.76 -5.64
N ILE A 169 -8.43 -6.41 -6.38
CA ILE A 169 -9.20 -7.55 -5.85
C ILE A 169 -8.26 -8.70 -5.46
N SER A 170 -7.31 -9.04 -6.34
CA SER A 170 -6.31 -10.08 -6.04
C SER A 170 -5.44 -9.70 -4.83
N MET A 171 -5.06 -8.43 -4.73
CA MET A 171 -4.32 -7.91 -3.57
C MET A 171 -5.14 -8.02 -2.28
N PHE A 172 -6.43 -7.72 -2.33
CA PHE A 172 -7.33 -7.85 -1.20
C PHE A 172 -7.50 -9.30 -0.74
N LEU A 173 -7.64 -10.24 -1.68
CA LEU A 173 -7.69 -11.67 -1.36
C LEU A 173 -6.39 -12.17 -0.72
N VAL A 174 -5.24 -11.75 -1.23
CA VAL A 174 -3.94 -12.08 -0.61
C VAL A 174 -3.81 -11.47 0.79
N TYR A 175 -4.29 -10.24 0.98
CA TYR A 175 -4.36 -9.58 2.28
C TYR A 175 -5.21 -10.39 3.27
N LEU A 176 -6.42 -10.79 2.88
CA LEU A 176 -7.30 -11.60 3.73
C LEU A 176 -6.69 -12.97 4.05
N ALA A 177 -6.10 -13.64 3.04
CA ALA A 177 -5.43 -14.92 3.24
C ALA A 177 -4.25 -14.81 4.22
N GLY A 178 -3.45 -13.73 4.12
CA GLY A 178 -2.36 -13.46 5.06
C GLY A 178 -2.83 -13.28 6.49
N TRP A 179 -3.91 -12.49 6.71
CA TRP A 179 -4.47 -12.30 8.04
C TRP A 179 -5.16 -13.57 8.59
N ALA A 180 -5.84 -14.33 7.73
CA ALA A 180 -6.42 -15.63 8.11
C ALA A 180 -5.32 -16.61 8.54
N TYR A 181 -4.21 -16.68 7.78
CA TYR A 181 -3.05 -17.50 8.16
C TYR A 181 -2.48 -17.10 9.53
N LEU A 182 -2.26 -15.79 9.76
CA LEU A 182 -1.76 -15.30 11.05
C LEU A 182 -2.73 -15.60 12.19
N TYR A 183 -4.04 -15.51 11.95
CA TYR A 183 -5.06 -15.88 12.92
C TYR A 183 -5.00 -17.36 13.29
N LEU A 184 -4.95 -18.26 12.32
CA LEU A 184 -4.85 -19.70 12.56
C LEU A 184 -3.56 -20.05 13.31
N ARG A 185 -2.46 -19.37 12.98
CA ARG A 185 -1.19 -19.55 13.68
C ARG A 185 -1.24 -19.02 15.12
N MET A 186 -1.91 -17.92 15.36
CA MET A 186 -2.17 -17.39 16.72
C MET A 186 -2.97 -18.38 17.58
N GLN A 187 -3.88 -19.16 16.96
CA GLN A 187 -4.66 -20.20 17.64
C GLN A 187 -3.88 -21.51 17.83
N GLY A 188 -2.64 -21.58 17.39
CA GLY A 188 -1.80 -22.79 17.54
C GLY A 188 -2.20 -23.95 16.62
N ILE A 189 -2.88 -23.65 15.49
CA ILE A 189 -3.29 -24.69 14.52
C ILE A 189 -2.13 -25.14 13.64
N PHE A 190 -1.05 -24.33 13.54
CA PHE A 190 0.18 -24.64 12.79
C PHE A 190 1.44 -24.36 13.61
#